data_8fee491b8ba7776806571e6d23958c0e
#
_entry.id   8fee491b8ba7776806571e6d23958c0e
#
_cell.length_a   1.000
_cell.length_b   1.000
_cell.length_c   1.000
_cell.angle_alpha   90.00
_cell.angle_beta   90.00
_cell.angle_gamma   90.00
#
_symmetry.space_group_name_H-M   'P 1'
#
loop_
_entity.id
_entity.type
_entity.pdbx_description
1 polymer ?
#
loop_
_entity_poly.entity_id
_entity_poly.type
_entity_poly.pdbx_seq_one_letter_code
_entity_poly.pdbx_strand_id
1 'polypeptide(L)'
;MKFQMRAQVVSCAFAVLAALSLAIAPPCVAQPRPPRTAKADPVQAEGVDAARLFAAIVKVSAHAVPDARSSETLGDDREGTGVVIGDNGLILTIGYLIIEADEVSIVDSKGRTLSARVVGYDHATGFALLRTIAPFDAKPVALGSSASIAEHDPVMIASSGEDNVAFAYVVSKRAFSGNWEYALDEALYTSPPTMNWSGAGLFDREGRLLGVGSLIVREANDDEPKIPGNMFVPIDLLKPILADLVKTGRRAGPARPWLGLTADEVSGRLVVARVSPDGPADRAGISAGDIILGVGGDGVRSQAEFYRKVWARGGAGSEIPLKVLQGVDVKNVRVVSMDRVDYLKRPTTY
;
A
#
# COMPACT_ATOMS: atom_id res chain seq x y z
N MET A 1 15.19 -0.58 59.83
CA MET A 1 16.29 0.34 60.17
C MET A 1 16.08 1.63 59.40
N LYS A 2 15.67 2.71 60.10
CA LYS A 2 15.36 4.03 59.54
C LYS A 2 16.67 4.80 59.36
N PHE A 3 16.85 5.47 58.24
CA PHE A 3 17.79 6.59 58.15
C PHE A 3 17.10 7.75 57.45
N GLN A 4 16.78 8.74 58.29
CA GLN A 4 16.44 10.10 57.90
C GLN A 4 17.76 10.86 57.72
N MET A 5 17.86 11.69 56.68
CA MET A 5 18.85 12.77 56.65
C MET A 5 18.24 14.07 56.20
N ARG A 6 18.48 15.07 56.97
CA ARG A 6 17.93 16.41 57.10
C ARG A 6 18.33 17.35 55.96
N ALA A 7 17.40 18.23 55.68
CA ALA A 7 17.61 19.48 54.95
C ALA A 7 18.56 20.45 55.66
N GLN A 8 19.42 21.12 54.92
CA GLN A 8 20.06 22.37 55.39
C GLN A 8 19.70 23.49 54.41
N VAL A 9 19.02 24.48 54.96
CA VAL A 9 18.73 25.78 54.39
C VAL A 9 19.96 26.64 54.59
N VAL A 10 20.49 27.23 53.50
CA VAL A 10 21.47 28.32 53.60
C VAL A 10 20.83 29.54 52.95
N SER A 11 20.53 30.50 53.85
CA SER A 11 20.08 31.86 53.53
C SER A 11 21.29 32.73 53.28
N CYS A 12 21.41 33.39 52.12
CA CYS A 12 22.30 34.48 51.89
C CYS A 12 21.55 35.66 51.28
N ALA A 13 21.38 36.66 52.11
CA ALA A 13 20.94 37.99 51.72
C ALA A 13 22.06 38.71 50.98
N PHE A 14 21.78 39.29 49.83
CA PHE A 14 22.64 40.31 49.22
C PHE A 14 21.82 41.51 48.70
N ALA A 15 22.40 42.63 48.99
CA ALA A 15 21.88 43.99 48.93
C ALA A 15 21.52 44.47 47.51
N VAL A 16 20.52 45.34 47.49
CA VAL A 16 20.08 46.17 46.37
C VAL A 16 21.14 47.18 45.97
N LEU A 17 21.60 47.18 44.75
CA LEU A 17 22.23 48.32 44.09
C LEU A 17 21.42 48.58 42.79
N ALA A 18 20.68 49.68 42.82
CA ALA A 18 19.99 50.22 41.67
C ALA A 18 20.99 50.91 40.73
N ALA A 19 21.28 50.29 39.60
CA ALA A 19 21.94 50.91 38.47
C ALA A 19 20.93 51.15 37.36
N LEU A 20 20.70 52.42 37.07
CA LEU A 20 19.85 52.92 35.98
C LEU A 20 20.57 52.66 34.65
N SER A 21 20.21 51.58 33.97
CA SER A 21 20.69 51.29 32.61
C SER A 21 19.64 51.75 31.61
N LEU A 22 19.95 52.79 30.84
CA LEU A 22 19.19 53.15 29.66
C LEU A 22 19.25 51.97 28.65
N ALA A 23 18.17 51.22 28.51
CA ALA A 23 18.03 50.20 27.50
C ALA A 23 17.70 50.85 26.15
N ILE A 24 18.69 50.94 25.27
CA ILE A 24 18.49 51.23 23.84
C ILE A 24 17.87 49.93 23.26
N ALA A 25 16.58 50.02 22.90
CA ALA A 25 15.90 48.92 22.22
C ALA A 25 16.54 48.71 20.84
N PRO A 26 16.92 47.47 20.47
CA PRO A 26 17.38 47.19 19.13
C PRO A 26 16.24 47.39 18.12
N PRO A 27 16.52 47.79 16.86
CA PRO A 27 15.49 47.97 15.85
C PRO A 27 14.80 46.64 15.60
N CYS A 28 13.48 46.66 15.64
CA CYS A 28 12.63 45.54 15.30
C CYS A 28 12.85 45.18 13.83
N VAL A 29 13.72 44.20 13.55
CA VAL A 29 13.85 43.61 12.22
C VAL A 29 12.58 42.80 11.98
N ALA A 30 11.72 43.29 11.12
CA ALA A 30 10.52 42.56 10.68
C ALA A 30 10.96 41.20 10.11
N GLN A 31 10.61 40.13 10.78
CA GLN A 31 10.77 38.78 10.24
C GLN A 31 9.95 38.70 8.95
N PRO A 32 10.53 38.17 7.85
CA PRO A 32 9.75 37.93 6.64
C PRO A 32 8.59 36.99 6.99
N ARG A 33 7.37 37.40 6.71
CA ARG A 33 6.20 36.54 6.83
C ARG A 33 6.45 35.29 6.00
N PRO A 34 6.20 34.08 6.54
CA PRO A 34 6.23 32.89 5.72
C PRO A 34 5.29 33.10 4.53
N PRO A 35 5.65 32.60 3.33
CA PRO A 35 4.79 32.73 2.17
C PRO A 35 3.42 32.15 2.56
N ARG A 36 2.37 32.94 2.33
CA ARG A 36 0.99 32.42 2.44
C ARG A 36 0.95 31.21 1.53
N THR A 37 0.74 30.03 2.11
CA THR A 37 0.30 28.87 1.36
C THR A 37 -0.92 29.32 0.58
N ALA A 38 -0.77 29.42 -0.74
CA ALA A 38 -1.91 29.65 -1.61
C ALA A 38 -2.89 28.52 -1.30
N LYS A 39 -4.07 28.86 -0.79
CA LYS A 39 -5.19 27.93 -0.81
C LYS A 39 -5.34 27.57 -2.28
N ALA A 40 -5.03 26.33 -2.63
CA ALA A 40 -5.36 25.83 -3.95
C ALA A 40 -6.86 26.08 -4.12
N ASP A 41 -7.23 26.85 -5.12
CA ASP A 41 -8.62 27.03 -5.49
C ASP A 41 -9.17 25.62 -5.72
N PRO A 42 -10.36 25.29 -5.16
CA PRO A 42 -10.95 23.99 -5.39
C PRO A 42 -11.12 23.86 -6.91
N VAL A 43 -10.43 22.88 -7.50
CA VAL A 43 -10.60 22.52 -8.90
C VAL A 43 -12.07 22.12 -9.05
N GLN A 44 -12.90 23.06 -9.51
CA GLN A 44 -14.28 22.74 -9.87
C GLN A 44 -14.19 21.79 -11.06
N ALA A 45 -14.48 20.54 -10.83
CA ALA A 45 -14.65 19.54 -11.87
C ALA A 45 -15.91 19.90 -12.64
N GLU A 46 -15.77 20.71 -13.70
CA GLU A 46 -16.86 21.03 -14.61
C GLU A 46 -17.33 19.74 -15.28
N GLY A 47 -18.57 19.30 -14.96
CA GLY A 47 -19.22 18.17 -15.61
C GLY A 47 -19.21 16.83 -14.89
N VAL A 48 -18.54 16.69 -13.74
CA VAL A 48 -18.59 15.45 -12.95
C VAL A 48 -19.82 15.46 -12.05
N ASP A 49 -20.69 14.47 -12.18
CA ASP A 49 -21.75 14.22 -11.22
C ASP A 49 -21.15 13.68 -9.92
N ALA A 50 -20.77 14.60 -9.02
CA ALA A 50 -20.15 14.29 -7.75
C ALA A 50 -21.02 13.34 -6.90
N ALA A 51 -22.34 13.54 -6.89
CA ALA A 51 -23.23 12.66 -6.14
C ALA A 51 -23.21 11.23 -6.66
N ARG A 52 -23.16 11.07 -7.97
CA ARG A 52 -23.02 9.75 -8.61
C ARG A 52 -21.67 9.10 -8.31
N LEU A 53 -20.59 9.88 -8.37
CA LEU A 53 -19.25 9.37 -8.09
C LEU A 53 -19.17 8.92 -6.64
N PHE A 54 -19.60 9.73 -5.67
CA PHE A 54 -19.56 9.36 -4.26
C PHE A 54 -20.51 8.22 -3.91
N ALA A 55 -21.62 8.05 -4.61
CA ALA A 55 -22.47 6.88 -4.46
C ALA A 55 -21.79 5.57 -4.87
N ALA A 56 -20.76 5.64 -5.72
CA ALA A 56 -19.97 4.49 -6.13
C ALA A 56 -18.80 4.17 -5.18
N ILE A 57 -18.52 5.03 -4.20
CA ILE A 57 -17.48 4.79 -3.19
C ILE A 57 -18.12 4.11 -1.98
N VAL A 58 -17.58 2.97 -1.57
CA VAL A 58 -18.10 2.19 -0.47
C VAL A 58 -17.00 1.91 0.55
N LYS A 59 -17.38 1.80 1.83
CA LYS A 59 -16.48 1.25 2.85
C LYS A 59 -16.47 -0.27 2.67
N VAL A 60 -15.28 -0.86 2.70
CA VAL A 60 -15.06 -2.30 2.73
C VAL A 60 -14.57 -2.67 4.13
N SER A 61 -15.20 -3.67 4.75
CA SER A 61 -14.75 -4.26 5.99
C SER A 61 -14.65 -5.77 5.79
N ALA A 62 -13.56 -6.36 6.25
CA ALA A 62 -13.33 -7.80 6.15
C ALA A 62 -12.76 -8.33 7.46
N HIS A 63 -13.20 -9.53 7.84
CA HIS A 63 -12.65 -10.30 8.95
C HIS A 63 -11.97 -11.56 8.40
N ALA A 64 -10.74 -11.82 8.84
CA ALA A 64 -9.96 -12.97 8.38
C ALA A 64 -10.44 -14.27 9.01
N VAL A 65 -10.16 -15.39 8.34
CA VAL A 65 -10.38 -16.73 8.93
C VAL A 65 -9.56 -16.89 10.22
N PRO A 66 -9.99 -17.74 11.16
CA PRO A 66 -9.21 -18.03 12.36
C PRO A 66 -7.78 -18.46 12.03
N ASP A 67 -6.81 -17.90 12.76
CA ASP A 67 -5.37 -18.15 12.56
C ASP A 67 -4.88 -17.88 11.12
N ALA A 68 -5.44 -16.90 10.43
CA ALA A 68 -5.01 -16.53 9.09
C ALA A 68 -3.51 -16.20 9.07
N ARG A 69 -2.79 -16.71 8.08
CA ARG A 69 -1.34 -16.46 7.94
C ARG A 69 -1.00 -15.00 7.71
N SER A 70 -1.95 -14.25 7.14
CA SER A 70 -1.82 -12.80 6.94
C SER A 70 -2.09 -11.95 8.18
N SER A 71 -2.69 -12.52 9.24
CA SER A 71 -3.10 -11.78 10.44
C SER A 71 -1.92 -11.15 11.19
N GLU A 72 -0.75 -11.81 11.19
CA GLU A 72 0.47 -11.28 11.81
C GLU A 72 0.87 -9.90 11.25
N THR A 73 0.60 -9.65 9.97
CA THR A 73 1.03 -8.41 9.28
C THR A 73 -0.10 -7.45 8.97
N LEU A 74 -1.32 -7.95 8.79
CA LEU A 74 -2.48 -7.17 8.36
C LEU A 74 -3.56 -7.04 9.44
N GLY A 75 -3.47 -7.82 10.52
CA GLY A 75 -4.54 -7.95 11.50
C GLY A 75 -5.70 -8.82 10.99
N ASP A 76 -6.64 -9.13 11.86
CA ASP A 76 -7.82 -9.93 11.55
C ASP A 76 -8.93 -9.06 10.96
N ASP A 77 -9.14 -7.87 11.52
CA ASP A 77 -10.12 -6.89 11.06
C ASP A 77 -9.44 -5.87 10.15
N ARG A 78 -9.99 -5.73 8.95
CA ARG A 78 -9.42 -4.86 7.91
C ARG A 78 -10.48 -3.96 7.33
N GLU A 79 -10.15 -2.69 7.19
CA GLU A 79 -11.06 -1.69 6.66
C GLU A 79 -10.37 -0.87 5.56
N GLY A 80 -11.17 -0.44 4.60
CA GLY A 80 -10.71 0.41 3.52
C GLY A 80 -11.84 0.82 2.60
N THR A 81 -11.50 1.13 1.38
CA THR A 81 -12.41 1.64 0.35
C THR A 81 -12.57 0.63 -0.78
N GLY A 82 -13.75 0.61 -1.36
CA GLY A 82 -14.03 -0.03 -2.64
C GLY A 82 -14.69 0.95 -3.60
N VAL A 83 -14.52 0.71 -4.88
CA VAL A 83 -15.08 1.50 -5.97
C VAL A 83 -15.98 0.61 -6.82
N VAL A 84 -17.24 0.99 -7.00
CA VAL A 84 -18.19 0.26 -7.85
C VAL A 84 -17.80 0.45 -9.31
N ILE A 85 -17.49 -0.65 -10.00
CA ILE A 85 -17.04 -0.66 -11.40
C ILE A 85 -17.96 -1.45 -12.35
N GLY A 86 -19.03 -2.07 -11.83
CA GLY A 86 -19.98 -2.84 -12.64
C GLY A 86 -21.41 -2.75 -12.11
N ASP A 87 -22.39 -2.79 -13.05
CA ASP A 87 -23.82 -2.58 -12.77
C ASP A 87 -24.46 -3.62 -11.82
N ASN A 88 -23.82 -4.77 -11.64
CA ASN A 88 -24.28 -5.85 -10.79
C ASN A 88 -23.62 -5.85 -9.40
N GLY A 89 -23.24 -4.67 -8.91
CA GLY A 89 -22.58 -4.52 -7.60
C GLY A 89 -21.14 -5.05 -7.58
N LEU A 90 -20.46 -5.05 -8.73
CA LEU A 90 -19.04 -5.40 -8.80
C LEU A 90 -18.21 -4.22 -8.27
N ILE A 91 -17.40 -4.51 -7.25
CA ILE A 91 -16.59 -3.53 -6.53
C ILE A 91 -15.13 -3.90 -6.70
N LEU A 92 -14.32 -2.92 -7.07
CA LEU A 92 -12.86 -3.00 -7.11
C LEU A 92 -12.27 -2.45 -5.81
N THR A 93 -11.31 -3.16 -5.25
CA THR A 93 -10.54 -2.74 -4.07
C THR A 93 -9.10 -3.24 -4.15
N ILE A 94 -8.34 -3.06 -3.07
CA ILE A 94 -6.98 -3.57 -2.94
C ILE A 94 -6.98 -4.90 -2.19
N GLY A 95 -6.19 -5.85 -2.65
CA GLY A 95 -6.27 -7.25 -2.24
C GLY A 95 -5.92 -7.55 -0.79
N TYR A 96 -5.00 -6.78 -0.18
CA TYR A 96 -4.64 -7.04 1.21
C TYR A 96 -5.82 -6.85 2.20
N LEU A 97 -6.88 -6.13 1.79
CA LEU A 97 -8.10 -6.03 2.59
C LEU A 97 -8.84 -7.36 2.70
N ILE A 98 -8.77 -8.18 1.66
CA ILE A 98 -9.62 -9.38 1.54
C ILE A 98 -8.84 -10.71 1.52
N ILE A 99 -7.53 -10.67 1.66
CA ILE A 99 -6.71 -11.90 1.77
C ILE A 99 -7.16 -12.68 3.01
N GLU A 100 -7.49 -13.99 2.81
CA GLU A 100 -7.97 -14.90 3.85
C GLU A 100 -9.22 -14.38 4.59
N ALA A 101 -10.04 -13.54 3.95
CA ALA A 101 -11.27 -13.06 4.56
C ALA A 101 -12.33 -14.17 4.59
N ASP A 102 -12.92 -14.42 5.76
CA ASP A 102 -14.10 -15.28 5.95
C ASP A 102 -15.39 -14.48 5.78
N GLU A 103 -15.40 -13.26 6.31
CA GLU A 103 -16.52 -12.34 6.19
C GLU A 103 -16.11 -11.06 5.49
N VAL A 104 -16.92 -10.62 4.54
CA VAL A 104 -16.75 -9.34 3.86
C VAL A 104 -18.07 -8.60 3.84
N SER A 105 -18.05 -7.34 4.22
CA SER A 105 -19.20 -6.44 4.13
C SER A 105 -18.79 -5.12 3.49
N ILE A 106 -19.77 -4.44 2.93
CA ILE A 106 -19.63 -3.06 2.47
C ILE A 106 -20.64 -2.15 3.14
N VAL A 107 -20.28 -0.89 3.34
CA VAL A 107 -21.23 0.16 3.73
C VAL A 107 -21.33 1.14 2.58
N ASP A 108 -22.57 1.35 2.10
CA ASP A 108 -22.82 2.26 1.00
C ASP A 108 -22.95 3.73 1.45
N SER A 109 -23.09 4.65 0.50
CA SER A 109 -23.24 6.09 0.76
C SER A 109 -24.50 6.46 1.56
N LYS A 110 -25.45 5.53 1.70
CA LYS A 110 -26.67 5.68 2.50
C LYS A 110 -26.52 5.08 3.91
N GLY A 111 -25.33 4.58 4.26
CA GLY A 111 -25.05 3.95 5.55
C GLY A 111 -25.59 2.51 5.69
N ARG A 112 -26.03 1.87 4.58
CA ARG A 112 -26.53 0.49 4.63
C ARG A 112 -25.37 -0.48 4.57
N THR A 113 -25.33 -1.43 5.48
CA THR A 113 -24.37 -2.53 5.46
C THR A 113 -24.92 -3.68 4.62
N LEU A 114 -24.14 -4.15 3.67
CA LEU A 114 -24.45 -5.26 2.77
C LEU A 114 -23.33 -6.30 2.83
N SER A 115 -23.70 -7.57 2.94
CA SER A 115 -22.73 -8.66 2.80
C SER A 115 -22.22 -8.73 1.37
N ALA A 116 -20.95 -9.01 1.22
CA ALA A 116 -20.28 -9.18 -0.06
C ALA A 116 -19.48 -10.48 -0.10
N ARG A 117 -19.23 -10.97 -1.30
CA ARG A 117 -18.34 -12.12 -1.50
C ARG A 117 -17.13 -11.71 -2.32
N VAL A 118 -16.02 -12.37 -2.09
CA VAL A 118 -14.84 -12.25 -2.93
C VAL A 118 -15.13 -12.88 -4.29
N VAL A 119 -14.94 -12.11 -5.36
CA VAL A 119 -15.08 -12.56 -6.75
C VAL A 119 -13.75 -13.04 -7.29
N GLY A 120 -12.68 -12.32 -7.00
CA GLY A 120 -11.34 -12.69 -7.44
C GLY A 120 -10.28 -11.78 -6.85
N TYR A 121 -9.05 -12.29 -6.88
CA TYR A 121 -7.86 -11.57 -6.45
C TYR A 121 -6.68 -11.86 -7.37
N ASP A 122 -5.96 -10.83 -7.77
CA ASP A 122 -4.75 -10.96 -8.56
C ASP A 122 -3.51 -10.56 -7.75
N HIS A 123 -2.73 -11.52 -7.34
CA HIS A 123 -1.50 -11.30 -6.57
C HIS A 123 -0.45 -10.47 -7.33
N ALA A 124 -0.49 -10.49 -8.67
CA ALA A 124 0.51 -9.79 -9.47
C ALA A 124 0.30 -8.28 -9.52
N THR A 125 -0.97 -7.82 -9.47
CA THR A 125 -1.33 -6.40 -9.45
C THR A 125 -1.82 -5.92 -8.09
N GLY A 126 -2.25 -6.84 -7.23
CA GLY A 126 -2.88 -6.52 -5.96
C GLY A 126 -4.36 -6.14 -6.07
N PHE A 127 -4.99 -6.17 -7.25
CA PHE A 127 -6.41 -5.90 -7.39
C PHE A 127 -7.26 -7.02 -6.81
N ALA A 128 -8.35 -6.63 -6.15
CA ALA A 128 -9.38 -7.53 -5.68
C ALA A 128 -10.77 -7.08 -6.13
N LEU A 129 -11.62 -8.05 -6.42
CA LEU A 129 -13.00 -7.84 -6.80
C LEU A 129 -13.94 -8.44 -5.75
N LEU A 130 -14.93 -7.65 -5.37
CA LEU A 130 -16.03 -8.03 -4.50
C LEU A 130 -17.35 -7.92 -5.26
N ARG A 131 -18.36 -8.64 -4.79
CA ARG A 131 -19.74 -8.49 -5.26
C ARG A 131 -20.69 -8.56 -4.09
N THR A 132 -21.63 -7.62 -4.02
CA THR A 132 -22.70 -7.64 -3.02
C THR A 132 -23.62 -8.85 -3.24
N ILE A 133 -24.07 -9.46 -2.16
CA ILE A 133 -25.04 -10.57 -2.21
C ILE A 133 -26.45 -10.02 -2.49
N ALA A 134 -26.81 -8.94 -1.80
CA ALA A 134 -28.06 -8.25 -2.04
C ALA A 134 -27.93 -7.22 -3.17
N PRO A 135 -29.06 -6.85 -3.84
CA PRO A 135 -29.07 -5.79 -4.83
C PRO A 135 -28.52 -4.47 -4.29
N PHE A 136 -27.65 -3.84 -5.05
CA PHE A 136 -26.96 -2.62 -4.70
C PHE A 136 -27.19 -1.57 -5.80
N ASP A 137 -27.81 -0.46 -5.40
CA ASP A 137 -28.20 0.62 -6.30
C ASP A 137 -27.12 1.71 -6.34
N ALA A 138 -25.96 1.40 -6.91
CA ALA A 138 -24.96 2.39 -7.25
C ALA A 138 -24.51 2.18 -8.70
N LYS A 139 -24.46 3.28 -9.44
CA LYS A 139 -23.97 3.23 -10.82
C LYS A 139 -22.44 3.13 -10.81
N PRO A 140 -21.85 2.31 -11.67
CA PRO A 140 -20.41 2.18 -11.75
C PRO A 140 -19.77 3.47 -12.25
N VAL A 141 -18.52 3.68 -11.80
CA VAL A 141 -17.63 4.69 -12.38
C VAL A 141 -17.06 4.21 -13.71
N ALA A 142 -16.75 5.14 -14.59
CA ALA A 142 -16.01 4.82 -15.82
C ALA A 142 -14.54 4.54 -15.50
N LEU A 143 -13.96 3.52 -16.14
CA LEU A 143 -12.53 3.28 -16.08
C LEU A 143 -11.83 4.23 -17.06
N GLY A 144 -10.89 5.02 -16.56
CA GLY A 144 -10.03 5.91 -17.34
C GLY A 144 -8.83 5.17 -17.93
N SER A 145 -7.78 5.91 -18.25
CA SER A 145 -6.49 5.36 -18.67
C SER A 145 -5.37 5.94 -17.80
N SER A 146 -4.72 5.09 -17.05
CA SER A 146 -3.56 5.48 -16.24
C SER A 146 -2.34 5.82 -17.09
N ALA A 147 -2.29 5.35 -18.33
CA ALA A 147 -1.23 5.71 -19.28
C ALA A 147 -1.34 7.17 -19.76
N SER A 148 -2.55 7.74 -19.80
CA SER A 148 -2.79 9.10 -20.30
C SER A 148 -2.49 10.20 -19.29
N ILE A 149 -2.40 9.89 -17.98
CA ILE A 149 -2.09 10.87 -16.95
C ILE A 149 -0.58 11.16 -16.94
N ALA A 150 -0.21 12.42 -16.80
CA ALA A 150 1.18 12.87 -16.73
C ALA A 150 1.57 13.30 -15.32
N GLU A 151 2.87 13.44 -15.06
CA GLU A 151 3.36 14.11 -13.88
C GLU A 151 2.88 15.57 -13.84
N HIS A 152 2.58 16.04 -12.66
CA HIS A 152 1.96 17.34 -12.35
C HIS A 152 0.49 17.47 -12.73
N ASP A 153 -0.14 16.47 -13.32
CA ASP A 153 -1.58 16.50 -13.52
C ASP A 153 -2.32 16.42 -12.18
N PRO A 154 -3.35 17.26 -11.99
CA PRO A 154 -4.18 17.22 -10.80
C PRO A 154 -5.12 16.02 -10.86
N VAL A 155 -5.27 15.39 -9.71
CA VAL A 155 -6.11 14.21 -9.49
C VAL A 155 -6.94 14.37 -8.23
N MET A 156 -8.05 13.66 -8.19
CA MET A 156 -8.89 13.54 -7.01
C MET A 156 -8.77 12.12 -6.45
N ILE A 157 -8.60 12.03 -5.13
CA ILE A 157 -8.63 10.78 -4.40
C ILE A 157 -9.96 10.71 -3.66
N ALA A 158 -10.77 9.69 -3.92
CA ALA A 158 -12.02 9.46 -3.20
C ALA A 158 -11.92 8.17 -2.38
N SER A 159 -12.28 8.27 -1.11
CA SER A 159 -12.23 7.18 -0.13
C SER A 159 -13.53 7.10 0.67
N SER A 160 -13.71 6.03 1.42
CA SER A 160 -14.78 5.91 2.40
C SER A 160 -14.38 6.57 3.73
N GLY A 161 -15.36 7.10 4.49
CA GLY A 161 -15.15 7.66 5.82
C GLY A 161 -15.16 9.19 5.87
N GLU A 162 -14.70 9.73 6.99
CA GLU A 162 -14.47 11.17 7.17
C GLU A 162 -13.28 11.59 6.28
N ASP A 163 -13.26 12.85 5.83
CA ASP A 163 -12.26 13.36 4.88
C ASP A 163 -12.16 12.48 3.61
N ASN A 164 -13.32 12.14 3.05
CA ASN A 164 -13.46 11.18 1.97
C ASN A 164 -12.95 11.66 0.60
N VAL A 165 -12.51 12.91 0.48
CA VAL A 165 -11.96 13.52 -0.74
C VAL A 165 -10.68 14.25 -0.44
N ALA A 166 -9.65 13.94 -1.22
CA ALA A 166 -8.41 14.68 -1.23
C ALA A 166 -8.05 15.07 -2.67
N PHE A 167 -7.47 16.26 -2.84
CA PHE A 167 -6.90 16.68 -4.11
C PHE A 167 -5.38 16.60 -4.03
N ALA A 168 -4.79 16.03 -5.06
CA ALA A 168 -3.36 15.78 -5.16
C ALA A 168 -2.88 16.00 -6.59
N TYR A 169 -1.58 15.88 -6.78
CA TYR A 169 -0.96 15.85 -8.11
C TYR A 169 -0.22 14.53 -8.27
N VAL A 170 -0.17 14.02 -9.48
CA VAL A 170 0.77 12.94 -9.83
C VAL A 170 2.18 13.52 -9.78
N VAL A 171 3.04 12.98 -8.94
CA VAL A 171 4.40 13.50 -8.74
C VAL A 171 5.48 12.59 -9.30
N SER A 172 5.14 11.35 -9.60
CA SER A 172 6.03 10.39 -10.25
C SER A 172 5.25 9.21 -10.83
N LYS A 173 5.77 8.64 -11.90
CA LYS A 173 5.32 7.38 -12.50
C LYS A 173 6.54 6.47 -12.63
N ARG A 174 6.69 5.50 -11.74
CA ARG A 174 7.88 4.66 -11.69
C ARG A 174 7.58 3.25 -11.21
N ALA A 175 8.55 2.35 -11.40
CA ALA A 175 8.48 1.01 -10.88
C ALA A 175 8.36 0.98 -9.35
N PHE A 176 7.63 -0.02 -8.85
CA PHE A 176 7.50 -0.32 -7.43
C PHE A 176 7.81 -1.79 -7.18
N SER A 177 8.55 -2.08 -6.12
CA SER A 177 8.69 -3.42 -5.56
C SER A 177 8.40 -3.40 -4.07
N GLY A 178 7.59 -4.35 -3.61
CA GLY A 178 7.18 -4.48 -2.21
C GLY A 178 7.71 -5.77 -1.59
N ASN A 179 7.87 -5.75 -0.27
CA ASN A 179 8.49 -6.86 0.48
C ASN A 179 7.67 -8.16 0.49
N TRP A 180 6.51 -8.21 -0.15
CA TRP A 180 5.64 -9.39 -0.20
C TRP A 180 5.64 -10.10 -1.55
N GLU A 181 6.79 -10.12 -2.22
CA GLU A 181 6.98 -10.67 -3.57
C GLU A 181 6.05 -10.02 -4.59
N TYR A 182 6.07 -8.70 -4.63
CA TYR A 182 5.22 -7.86 -5.43
C TYR A 182 6.03 -6.82 -6.20
N ALA A 183 5.77 -6.68 -7.48
CA ALA A 183 6.38 -5.63 -8.28
C ALA A 183 5.44 -5.17 -9.39
N LEU A 184 5.45 -3.88 -9.62
CA LEU A 184 4.82 -3.19 -10.76
C LEU A 184 5.93 -2.55 -11.60
N ASP A 185 5.82 -2.63 -12.91
CA ASP A 185 6.75 -1.94 -13.81
C ASP A 185 6.51 -0.42 -13.77
N GLU A 186 5.27 -0.01 -13.50
CA GLU A 186 4.88 1.36 -13.26
C GLU A 186 3.80 1.42 -12.17
N ALA A 187 3.93 2.34 -11.22
CA ALA A 187 2.92 2.73 -10.26
C ALA A 187 2.74 4.26 -10.32
N LEU A 188 1.57 4.76 -9.93
CA LEU A 188 1.28 6.19 -9.84
C LEU A 188 1.55 6.68 -8.43
N TYR A 189 2.32 7.76 -8.31
CA TYR A 189 2.59 8.38 -7.02
C TYR A 189 1.98 9.77 -6.97
N THR A 190 1.29 10.08 -5.88
CA THR A 190 0.61 11.37 -5.69
C THR A 190 1.05 12.06 -4.42
N SER A 191 1.00 13.39 -4.39
CA SER A 191 1.24 14.23 -3.22
C SER A 191 0.33 15.47 -3.28
N PRO A 192 -0.18 16.01 -2.15
CA PRO A 192 0.04 15.57 -0.77
C PRO A 192 -0.62 14.23 -0.45
N PRO A 193 -0.18 13.54 0.64
CA PRO A 193 -0.75 12.26 1.03
C PRO A 193 -2.14 12.41 1.65
N THR A 194 -3.00 11.41 1.42
CA THR A 194 -4.19 11.14 2.25
C THR A 194 -3.93 9.97 3.19
N MET A 195 -4.55 10.00 4.37
CA MET A 195 -4.48 8.89 5.32
C MET A 195 -5.45 7.76 4.99
N ASN A 196 -6.47 8.02 4.15
CA ASN A 196 -7.49 7.06 3.73
C ASN A 196 -7.14 6.42 2.38
N TRP A 197 -5.90 5.94 2.21
CA TRP A 197 -5.40 5.42 0.91
C TRP A 197 -5.88 4.02 0.57
N SER A 198 -6.16 3.18 1.58
CA SER A 198 -6.42 1.74 1.38
C SER A 198 -7.64 1.49 0.50
N GLY A 199 -7.42 1.08 -0.73
CA GLY A 199 -8.48 0.85 -1.73
C GLY A 199 -9.11 2.11 -2.30
N ALA A 200 -8.67 3.32 -1.94
CA ALA A 200 -9.20 4.58 -2.45
C ALA A 200 -9.10 4.67 -3.96
N GLY A 201 -10.11 5.25 -4.60
CA GLY A 201 -10.09 5.52 -6.03
C GLY A 201 -9.30 6.79 -6.35
N LEU A 202 -8.41 6.71 -7.34
CA LEU A 202 -7.75 7.86 -7.96
C LEU A 202 -8.51 8.24 -9.23
N PHE A 203 -8.92 9.49 -9.35
CA PHE A 203 -9.77 9.95 -10.44
C PHE A 203 -9.15 11.12 -11.20
N ASP A 204 -9.40 11.17 -12.52
CA ASP A 204 -9.09 12.33 -13.34
C ASP A 204 -10.15 13.44 -13.19
N ARG A 205 -9.98 14.53 -13.93
CA ARG A 205 -10.90 15.68 -13.92
C ARG A 205 -12.31 15.34 -14.43
N GLU A 206 -12.42 14.31 -15.25
CA GLU A 206 -13.68 13.81 -15.80
C GLU A 206 -14.36 12.76 -14.91
N GLY A 207 -13.80 12.46 -13.74
CA GLY A 207 -14.31 11.46 -12.79
C GLY A 207 -14.11 10.01 -13.23
N ARG A 208 -13.14 9.75 -14.12
CA ARG A 208 -12.77 8.39 -14.54
C ARG A 208 -11.71 7.83 -13.61
N LEU A 209 -11.85 6.57 -13.24
CA LEU A 209 -10.93 5.87 -12.34
C LEU A 209 -9.57 5.61 -13.03
N LEU A 210 -8.50 6.12 -12.46
CA LEU A 210 -7.11 5.96 -12.94
C LEU A 210 -6.31 4.92 -12.17
N GLY A 211 -6.69 4.64 -10.93
CA GLY A 211 -5.96 3.70 -10.09
C GLY A 211 -6.63 3.44 -8.76
N VAL A 212 -6.08 2.48 -8.01
CA VAL A 212 -6.56 2.09 -6.67
C VAL A 212 -5.43 2.26 -5.67
N GLY A 213 -5.71 2.94 -4.56
CA GLY A 213 -4.76 3.24 -3.51
C GLY A 213 -4.25 1.99 -2.81
N SER A 214 -2.94 1.90 -2.69
CA SER A 214 -2.27 0.74 -2.11
C SER A 214 -1.42 1.10 -0.89
N LEU A 215 -0.68 2.18 -0.92
CA LEU A 215 0.27 2.53 0.14
C LEU A 215 0.32 4.03 0.42
N ILE A 216 0.71 4.37 1.64
CA ILE A 216 1.33 5.65 1.95
C ILE A 216 2.84 5.49 1.87
N VAL A 217 3.53 6.44 1.26
CA VAL A 217 4.98 6.40 1.05
C VAL A 217 5.64 7.68 1.54
N ARG A 218 6.88 7.57 2.01
CA ARG A 218 7.66 8.72 2.47
C ARG A 218 8.29 9.48 1.30
N GLU A 219 8.51 8.80 0.20
CA GLU A 219 9.21 9.29 -0.99
C GLU A 219 8.33 9.05 -2.22
N ALA A 220 7.44 10.00 -2.51
CA ALA A 220 6.55 9.91 -3.65
C ALA A 220 7.17 10.43 -4.95
N ASN A 221 8.16 11.33 -4.87
CA ASN A 221 8.89 11.90 -6.01
C ASN A 221 10.29 11.29 -6.16
N ASP A 222 10.91 11.53 -7.33
CA ASP A 222 12.29 11.11 -7.61
C ASP A 222 13.32 12.18 -7.24
N ASP A 223 12.90 13.45 -7.24
CA ASP A 223 13.75 14.62 -6.97
C ASP A 223 13.95 14.85 -5.47
N GLU A 224 14.95 15.67 -5.14
CA GLU A 224 15.14 16.21 -3.80
C GLU A 224 14.51 17.62 -3.67
N PRO A 225 13.87 17.96 -2.55
CA PRO A 225 13.66 17.12 -1.36
C PRO A 225 12.60 16.03 -1.59
N LYS A 226 12.78 14.87 -0.95
CA LYS A 226 11.76 13.80 -0.95
C LYS A 226 10.49 14.28 -0.28
N ILE A 227 9.36 14.00 -0.90
CA ILE A 227 8.04 14.38 -0.37
C ILE A 227 7.17 13.15 -0.08
N PRO A 228 6.36 13.18 0.98
CA PRO A 228 5.44 12.09 1.27
C PRO A 228 4.27 12.09 0.28
N GLY A 229 3.68 10.91 0.09
CA GLY A 229 2.54 10.75 -0.80
C GLY A 229 1.87 9.39 -0.67
N ASN A 230 1.07 9.07 -1.68
CA ASN A 230 0.44 7.76 -1.80
C ASN A 230 0.87 7.08 -3.10
N MET A 231 0.86 5.75 -3.08
CA MET A 231 1.07 4.92 -4.26
C MET A 231 -0.24 4.27 -4.67
N PHE A 232 -0.56 4.37 -5.95
CA PHE A 232 -1.74 3.78 -6.57
C PHE A 232 -1.34 2.74 -7.62
N VAL A 233 -2.10 1.64 -7.65
CA VAL A 233 -1.99 0.63 -8.70
C VAL A 233 -2.73 1.13 -9.94
N PRO A 234 -2.06 1.25 -11.11
CA PRO A 234 -2.66 1.79 -12.32
C PRO A 234 -3.84 0.96 -12.84
N ILE A 235 -4.95 1.62 -13.19
CA ILE A 235 -6.17 0.94 -13.63
C ILE A 235 -6.00 0.16 -14.94
N ASP A 236 -5.06 0.55 -15.79
CA ASP A 236 -4.80 -0.14 -17.05
C ASP A 236 -4.30 -1.58 -16.82
N LEU A 237 -3.75 -1.88 -15.65
CA LEU A 237 -3.37 -3.25 -15.26
C LEU A 237 -4.59 -4.15 -14.97
N LEU A 238 -5.75 -3.57 -14.65
CA LEU A 238 -6.99 -4.33 -14.43
C LEU A 238 -7.63 -4.77 -15.74
N LYS A 239 -7.63 -3.91 -16.75
CA LYS A 239 -8.39 -4.10 -18.00
C LYS A 239 -8.16 -5.45 -18.66
N PRO A 240 -6.89 -5.92 -18.84
CA PRO A 240 -6.63 -7.20 -19.49
C PRO A 240 -7.02 -8.43 -18.67
N ILE A 241 -7.20 -8.30 -17.35
CA ILE A 241 -7.45 -9.42 -16.45
C ILE A 241 -8.87 -9.42 -15.86
N LEU A 242 -9.65 -8.34 -16.05
CA LEU A 242 -10.96 -8.17 -15.42
C LEU A 242 -11.92 -9.31 -15.76
N ALA A 243 -11.98 -9.69 -17.02
CA ALA A 243 -12.88 -10.77 -17.46
C ALA A 243 -12.52 -12.12 -16.82
N ASP A 244 -11.24 -12.42 -16.71
CA ASP A 244 -10.74 -13.64 -16.07
C ASP A 244 -11.03 -13.64 -14.58
N LEU A 245 -10.76 -12.52 -13.89
CA LEU A 245 -11.05 -12.37 -12.46
C LEU A 245 -12.53 -12.57 -12.16
N VAL A 246 -13.42 -12.01 -13.00
CA VAL A 246 -14.87 -12.17 -12.83
C VAL A 246 -15.30 -13.61 -13.09
N LYS A 247 -14.70 -14.29 -14.07
CA LYS A 247 -15.10 -15.64 -14.51
C LYS A 247 -14.53 -16.73 -13.61
N THR A 248 -13.27 -16.63 -13.22
CA THR A 248 -12.52 -17.72 -12.57
C THR A 248 -11.90 -17.36 -11.23
N GLY A 249 -12.04 -16.10 -10.78
CA GLY A 249 -11.45 -15.58 -9.56
C GLY A 249 -9.96 -15.27 -9.67
N ARG A 250 -9.31 -15.52 -10.81
CA ARG A 250 -7.88 -15.34 -11.03
C ARG A 250 -7.58 -14.98 -12.48
N ARG A 251 -6.42 -14.38 -12.74
CA ARG A 251 -5.97 -14.14 -14.12
C ARG A 251 -5.71 -15.46 -14.85
N ALA A 252 -5.83 -15.45 -16.15
CA ALA A 252 -5.45 -16.57 -17.00
C ALA A 252 -3.93 -16.82 -16.97
N GLY A 253 -3.55 -18.08 -17.21
CA GLY A 253 -2.16 -18.51 -17.26
C GLY A 253 -1.61 -19.03 -15.93
N PRO A 254 -0.33 -19.41 -15.90
CA PRO A 254 0.31 -19.94 -14.70
C PRO A 254 0.48 -18.86 -13.64
N ALA A 255 0.26 -19.23 -12.38
CA ALA A 255 0.57 -18.36 -11.25
C ALA A 255 2.08 -18.06 -11.21
N ARG A 256 2.46 -16.88 -10.74
CA ARG A 256 3.87 -16.54 -10.51
C ARG A 256 4.46 -17.44 -9.44
N PRO A 257 5.73 -17.89 -9.58
CA PRO A 257 6.42 -18.59 -8.51
C PRO A 257 6.47 -17.72 -7.26
N TRP A 258 6.00 -18.22 -6.15
CA TRP A 258 6.13 -17.61 -4.84
C TRP A 258 7.09 -18.43 -3.98
N LEU A 259 8.03 -17.77 -3.31
CA LEU A 259 9.05 -18.40 -2.49
C LEU A 259 8.75 -18.31 -0.99
N GLY A 260 7.93 -17.37 -0.58
CA GLY A 260 7.61 -17.15 0.82
C GLY A 260 8.74 -16.48 1.59
N LEU A 261 9.47 -15.57 0.96
CA LEU A 261 10.49 -14.77 1.63
C LEU A 261 10.34 -13.27 1.30
N THR A 262 10.73 -12.44 2.26
CA THR A 262 10.91 -11.01 2.04
C THR A 262 12.38 -10.68 2.18
N ALA A 263 12.89 -9.76 1.36
CA ALA A 263 14.28 -9.37 1.44
C ALA A 263 14.39 -7.85 1.29
N ASP A 264 15.26 -7.24 2.08
CA ASP A 264 15.54 -5.82 2.06
C ASP A 264 16.87 -5.52 1.38
N GLU A 265 16.94 -4.37 0.72
CA GLU A 265 18.17 -3.88 0.12
C GLU A 265 18.98 -3.15 1.19
N VAL A 266 20.07 -3.76 1.61
CA VAL A 266 20.97 -3.20 2.63
C VAL A 266 22.37 -3.10 2.04
N SER A 267 22.88 -1.88 1.88
CA SER A 267 24.24 -1.61 1.36
C SER A 267 24.54 -2.36 0.05
N GLY A 268 23.60 -2.36 -0.89
CA GLY A 268 23.73 -3.01 -2.20
C GLY A 268 23.69 -4.55 -2.16
N ARG A 269 23.19 -5.12 -1.07
CA ARG A 269 22.97 -6.56 -0.89
C ARG A 269 21.50 -6.83 -0.59
N LEU A 270 21.02 -7.98 -1.01
CA LEU A 270 19.64 -8.41 -0.76
C LEU A 270 19.64 -9.35 0.46
N VAL A 271 19.26 -8.82 1.62
CA VAL A 271 19.23 -9.54 2.91
C VAL A 271 17.82 -10.06 3.17
N VAL A 272 17.69 -11.35 3.44
CA VAL A 272 16.41 -11.96 3.82
C VAL A 272 15.95 -11.37 5.15
N ALA A 273 14.85 -10.61 5.12
CA ALA A 273 14.27 -9.97 6.31
C ALA A 273 13.33 -10.93 7.05
N ARG A 274 12.55 -11.72 6.29
CA ARG A 274 11.60 -12.68 6.86
C ARG A 274 11.40 -13.86 5.90
N VAL A 275 11.11 -15.01 6.49
CA VAL A 275 10.68 -16.23 5.77
C VAL A 275 9.32 -16.64 6.29
N SER A 276 8.40 -16.97 5.39
CA SER A 276 7.06 -17.44 5.74
C SER A 276 7.16 -18.87 6.31
N PRO A 277 6.66 -19.13 7.53
CA PRO A 277 6.72 -20.47 8.14
C PRO A 277 6.04 -21.51 7.24
N ASP A 278 6.64 -22.69 7.11
CA ASP A 278 6.20 -23.75 6.21
C ASP A 278 6.11 -23.36 4.72
N GLY A 279 6.65 -22.19 4.35
CA GLY A 279 6.73 -21.74 2.96
C GLY A 279 7.87 -22.43 2.19
N PRO A 280 7.97 -22.21 0.87
CA PRO A 280 9.01 -22.82 0.03
C PRO A 280 10.44 -22.52 0.50
N ALA A 281 10.74 -21.26 0.84
CA ALA A 281 12.07 -20.85 1.30
C ALA A 281 12.43 -21.47 2.66
N ASP A 282 11.46 -21.52 3.59
CA ASP A 282 11.62 -22.15 4.90
C ASP A 282 11.94 -23.65 4.76
N ARG A 283 11.16 -24.37 3.96
CA ARG A 283 11.40 -25.80 3.65
C ARG A 283 12.75 -26.04 2.99
N ALA A 284 13.27 -25.07 2.26
CA ALA A 284 14.58 -25.14 1.62
C ALA A 284 15.74 -24.74 2.57
N GLY A 285 15.44 -24.37 3.83
CA GLY A 285 16.44 -24.01 4.83
C GLY A 285 17.00 -22.59 4.68
N ILE A 286 16.25 -21.69 4.05
CA ILE A 286 16.58 -20.24 4.02
C ILE A 286 16.02 -19.61 5.30
N SER A 287 16.79 -18.71 5.90
CA SER A 287 16.47 -18.05 7.15
C SER A 287 16.63 -16.54 7.06
N ALA A 288 15.99 -15.81 7.98
CA ALA A 288 16.22 -14.37 8.12
C ALA A 288 17.71 -14.11 8.45
N GLY A 289 18.28 -13.08 7.82
CA GLY A 289 19.70 -12.75 7.88
C GLY A 289 20.56 -13.36 6.76
N ASP A 290 20.06 -14.35 6.02
CA ASP A 290 20.74 -14.86 4.83
C ASP A 290 20.81 -13.77 3.74
N ILE A 291 21.87 -13.83 2.90
CA ILE A 291 22.03 -12.87 1.80
C ILE A 291 21.82 -13.60 0.47
N ILE A 292 20.88 -13.12 -0.34
CA ILE A 292 20.65 -13.65 -1.67
C ILE A 292 21.69 -13.06 -2.62
N LEU A 293 22.54 -13.91 -3.17
CA LEU A 293 23.60 -13.51 -4.09
C LEU A 293 23.20 -13.65 -5.56
N GLY A 294 22.23 -14.54 -5.87
CA GLY A 294 21.83 -14.77 -7.25
C GLY A 294 20.70 -15.78 -7.42
N VAL A 295 20.16 -15.80 -8.63
CA VAL A 295 19.11 -16.73 -9.10
C VAL A 295 19.61 -17.44 -10.35
N GLY A 296 19.74 -18.77 -10.31
CA GLY A 296 20.12 -19.58 -11.46
C GLY A 296 21.46 -19.26 -12.08
N GLY A 297 22.42 -18.81 -11.30
CA GLY A 297 23.77 -18.41 -11.77
C GLY A 297 23.95 -16.91 -11.98
N ASP A 298 22.84 -16.16 -12.15
CA ASP A 298 22.88 -14.71 -12.35
C ASP A 298 22.85 -13.99 -11.00
N GLY A 299 23.80 -13.07 -10.76
CA GLY A 299 23.81 -12.25 -9.55
C GLY A 299 22.57 -11.35 -9.42
N VAL A 300 22.19 -11.00 -8.19
CA VAL A 300 21.10 -10.04 -7.90
C VAL A 300 21.60 -8.95 -6.96
N ARG A 301 21.12 -7.72 -7.18
CA ARG A 301 21.50 -6.55 -6.36
C ARG A 301 20.29 -5.78 -5.83
N SER A 302 19.11 -6.01 -6.40
CA SER A 302 17.88 -5.36 -5.99
C SER A 302 16.72 -6.36 -5.87
N GLN A 303 15.72 -5.99 -5.08
CA GLN A 303 14.51 -6.77 -4.88
C GLN A 303 13.73 -6.93 -6.20
N ALA A 304 13.60 -5.86 -6.98
CA ALA A 304 12.95 -5.92 -8.28
C ALA A 304 13.67 -6.84 -9.27
N GLU A 305 15.00 -6.83 -9.28
CA GLU A 305 15.82 -7.75 -10.09
C GLU A 305 15.62 -9.20 -9.64
N PHE A 306 15.63 -9.43 -8.34
CA PHE A 306 15.38 -10.75 -7.76
C PHE A 306 14.04 -11.31 -8.20
N TYR A 307 12.94 -10.57 -8.01
CA TYR A 307 11.61 -11.01 -8.40
C TYR A 307 11.50 -11.29 -9.89
N ARG A 308 12.02 -10.43 -10.75
CA ARG A 308 12.03 -10.65 -12.21
C ARG A 308 12.76 -11.94 -12.59
N LYS A 309 13.91 -12.21 -11.99
CA LYS A 309 14.70 -13.44 -12.26
C LYS A 309 13.99 -14.69 -11.74
N VAL A 310 13.32 -14.62 -10.57
CA VAL A 310 12.53 -15.71 -10.04
C VAL A 310 11.35 -16.00 -10.97
N TRP A 311 10.57 -14.98 -11.34
CA TRP A 311 9.39 -15.15 -12.20
C TRP A 311 9.72 -15.57 -13.62
N ALA A 312 10.90 -15.26 -14.12
CA ALA A 312 11.38 -15.72 -15.44
C ALA A 312 11.71 -17.22 -15.47
N ARG A 313 11.77 -17.91 -14.32
CA ARG A 313 12.07 -19.35 -14.26
C ARG A 313 10.88 -20.27 -14.54
N GLY A 314 9.68 -19.73 -14.62
CA GLY A 314 8.48 -20.49 -14.93
C GLY A 314 7.27 -20.11 -14.09
N GLY A 315 6.31 -21.03 -13.96
CA GLY A 315 5.13 -20.87 -13.11
C GLY A 315 5.36 -21.41 -11.70
N ALA A 316 4.33 -21.27 -10.85
CA ALA A 316 4.30 -21.91 -9.55
C ALA A 316 4.57 -23.42 -9.67
N GLY A 317 5.33 -23.98 -8.73
CA GLY A 317 5.84 -25.35 -8.77
C GLY A 317 7.22 -25.50 -9.44
N SER A 318 7.74 -24.45 -10.09
CA SER A 318 9.09 -24.49 -10.65
C SER A 318 10.16 -24.52 -9.57
N GLU A 319 11.24 -25.24 -9.82
CA GLU A 319 12.44 -25.24 -8.98
C GLU A 319 13.28 -23.99 -9.28
N ILE A 320 13.51 -23.19 -8.26
CA ILE A 320 14.26 -21.93 -8.34
C ILE A 320 15.61 -22.12 -7.66
N PRO A 321 16.71 -22.20 -8.42
CA PRO A 321 18.05 -22.31 -7.83
C PRO A 321 18.51 -20.94 -7.33
N LEU A 322 18.76 -20.82 -6.03
CA LEU A 322 19.27 -19.63 -5.37
C LEU A 322 20.71 -19.83 -4.92
N LYS A 323 21.54 -18.81 -5.14
CA LYS A 323 22.85 -18.71 -4.50
C LYS A 323 22.72 -17.82 -3.28
N VAL A 324 22.99 -18.38 -2.10
CA VAL A 324 22.73 -17.72 -0.80
C VAL A 324 23.99 -17.76 0.05
N LEU A 325 24.32 -16.67 0.74
CA LEU A 325 25.32 -16.64 1.79
C LEU A 325 24.62 -16.86 3.14
N GLN A 326 24.91 -17.96 3.80
CA GLN A 326 24.41 -18.33 5.12
C GLN A 326 25.57 -18.30 6.11
N GLY A 327 25.59 -17.30 7.00
CA GLY A 327 26.74 -17.04 7.85
C GLY A 327 27.97 -16.68 7.02
N VAL A 328 28.95 -17.59 6.94
CA VAL A 328 30.19 -17.43 6.14
C VAL A 328 30.22 -18.32 4.89
N ASP A 329 29.23 -19.20 4.72
CA ASP A 329 29.20 -20.19 3.67
C ASP A 329 28.30 -19.78 2.51
N VAL A 330 28.83 -19.88 1.29
CA VAL A 330 28.04 -19.71 0.06
C VAL A 330 27.44 -21.05 -0.33
N LYS A 331 26.11 -21.12 -0.36
CA LYS A 331 25.37 -22.34 -0.71
C LYS A 331 24.51 -22.14 -1.95
N ASN A 332 24.34 -23.22 -2.71
CA ASN A 332 23.34 -23.29 -3.76
C ASN A 332 22.11 -24.03 -3.20
N VAL A 333 21.02 -23.31 -3.03
CA VAL A 333 19.78 -23.81 -2.46
C VAL A 333 18.74 -23.94 -3.58
N ARG A 334 18.01 -25.04 -3.65
CA ARG A 334 16.94 -25.25 -4.61
C ARG A 334 15.61 -25.06 -3.88
N VAL A 335 14.86 -24.05 -4.29
CA VAL A 335 13.54 -23.74 -3.70
C VAL A 335 12.46 -24.17 -4.68
N VAL A 336 11.62 -25.14 -4.31
CA VAL A 336 10.44 -25.49 -5.09
C VAL A 336 9.35 -24.48 -4.78
N SER A 337 9.10 -23.58 -5.73
CA SER A 337 8.10 -22.52 -5.59
C SER A 337 6.68 -23.07 -5.54
N MET A 338 5.73 -22.27 -5.09
CA MET A 338 4.30 -22.62 -5.09
C MET A 338 3.43 -21.46 -5.55
N ASP A 339 2.14 -21.70 -5.79
CA ASP A 339 1.13 -20.65 -5.90
C ASP A 339 0.89 -20.09 -4.49
N ARG A 340 0.98 -18.77 -4.32
CA ARG A 340 0.74 -18.13 -3.04
C ARG A 340 -0.65 -18.40 -2.48
N VAL A 341 -1.65 -18.59 -3.35
CA VAL A 341 -3.02 -18.94 -2.94
C VAL A 341 -3.07 -20.28 -2.19
N ASP A 342 -2.19 -21.23 -2.54
CA ASP A 342 -2.16 -22.55 -1.88
C ASP A 342 -1.48 -22.50 -0.50
N TYR A 343 -0.72 -21.44 -0.22
CA TYR A 343 -0.15 -21.18 1.10
C TYR A 343 -1.16 -20.55 2.04
N LEU A 344 -2.05 -19.72 1.54
CA LEU A 344 -3.05 -18.99 2.31
C LEU A 344 -4.19 -19.91 2.74
N LYS A 345 -4.79 -19.60 3.91
CA LYS A 345 -5.97 -20.32 4.38
C LYS A 345 -7.20 -19.91 3.56
N ARG A 346 -8.05 -20.86 3.28
CA ARG A 346 -9.31 -20.61 2.58
C ARG A 346 -10.45 -20.44 3.56
N PRO A 347 -11.43 -19.57 3.25
CA PRO A 347 -12.66 -19.48 4.03
C PRO A 347 -13.31 -20.85 4.17
N THR A 348 -13.89 -21.10 5.34
CA THR A 348 -14.64 -22.34 5.61
C THR A 348 -16.10 -22.23 5.15
N THR A 349 -16.58 -21.01 4.93
CA THR A 349 -17.95 -20.70 4.53
C THR A 349 -18.00 -20.38 3.03
N TYR A 350 -18.75 -21.17 2.27
CA TYR A 350 -19.10 -20.93 0.86
C TYR A 350 -20.57 -20.53 0.74
#